data_f12239dc747dbb332ecc550ed8dad2f0
#
_entry.id   f12239dc747dbb332ecc550ed8dad2f0
#
_cell.length_a   1.000
_cell.length_b   1.000
_cell.length_c   1.000
_cell.angle_alpha   90.00
_cell.angle_beta   90.00
_cell.angle_gamma   90.00
#
_symmetry.space_group_name_H-M   'P 1'
#
loop_
_entity.id
_entity.type
_entity.pdbx_description
1 polymer ?
#
loop_
_entity_poly.entity_id
_entity_poly.type
_entity_poly.pdbx_seq_one_letter_code
_entity_poly.pdbx_strand_id
1 'polypeptide(L)'
;FLIAMEDDSIEGIFNTIKDCALISKTAGGIGLHAHNVRAGGSRIKSTNGKSNGLIPFLKIFNETAKSVDQGGGKRKGSFAIYLEPWHADIEAFLELRKNTGSEEFRARDLFYALWIPDLFMQRVEDDADWTLMSEHECPGLSDTYGDDFNKLYTKYENELPHLTKMKARTLMSKIIEAQIETGQPYMLYKDAVNEKSNQKNIGVIKSSNLCAEIVEYSEKGETAVCNLASIALPKFVKEDKSFDYQNLYETAKLATKNLDRVIDINYYPTEKTGRSNSLHRPIGLGIQGLADVFFLMGIPHDGEKAKEINIKIFETIYFGSVESSMELSKEKKPYSTFKGSPISEGKFQFDLWNTAPSNMWDWETLRKQVMEHGVRNSLTTACMPTASTGIILGNTETFQVQTSNIYKRQTLSGEFLLVNRHLVKELSKRGLWGKEMRDNIILENGSVQNIPDFPEDLKETYKTVWETSQKTVIDMAADRAPFIDQTQSMNLWLSSPTFGKVNSMHMYAWKKGLKTGMYYLRSRSAVDAVKVTVSSEKQAKDQFLKASQNNEPEDCLTCSA
;
A
#
# COMPACT_ATOMS: atom_id res chain seq x y z
N PHE A 1 -9.53 -9.03 3.59
CA PHE A 1 -9.23 -10.41 3.99
C PHE A 1 -7.91 -10.86 3.37
N LEU A 2 -7.17 -11.73 4.06
CA LEU A 2 -5.97 -12.39 3.57
C LEU A 2 -6.21 -13.90 3.57
N ILE A 3 -6.13 -14.51 2.38
CA ILE A 3 -6.43 -15.92 2.16
C ILE A 3 -5.17 -16.65 1.72
N ALA A 4 -4.92 -17.81 2.32
CA ALA A 4 -3.94 -18.77 1.83
C ALA A 4 -4.54 -19.63 0.71
N MET A 5 -3.80 -19.87 -0.38
CA MET A 5 -4.10 -20.98 -1.26
C MET A 5 -4.03 -22.28 -0.44
N GLU A 6 -5.12 -23.03 -0.35
CA GLU A 6 -5.28 -24.12 0.60
C GLU A 6 -4.19 -25.19 0.44
N ASP A 7 -4.01 -25.69 -0.77
CA ASP A 7 -2.88 -26.51 -1.18
C ASP A 7 -2.77 -26.62 -2.72
N ASP A 8 -1.69 -27.24 -3.21
CA ASP A 8 -1.43 -27.47 -4.63
C ASP A 8 -2.17 -28.70 -5.16
N SER A 9 -3.51 -28.71 -5.00
CA SER A 9 -4.41 -29.73 -5.51
C SER A 9 -5.66 -29.10 -6.13
N ILE A 10 -6.36 -29.84 -6.98
CA ILE A 10 -7.64 -29.38 -7.56
C ILE A 10 -8.63 -29.04 -6.43
N GLU A 11 -8.74 -29.91 -5.43
CA GLU A 11 -9.63 -29.68 -4.29
C GLU A 11 -9.25 -28.40 -3.52
N GLY A 12 -7.98 -28.23 -3.15
CA GLY A 12 -7.51 -27.07 -2.41
C GLY A 12 -7.68 -25.75 -3.18
N ILE A 13 -7.38 -25.75 -4.49
CA ILE A 13 -7.56 -24.58 -5.34
C ILE A 13 -9.04 -24.20 -5.44
N PHE A 14 -9.95 -25.16 -5.70
CA PHE A 14 -11.37 -24.88 -5.82
C PHE A 14 -12.03 -24.56 -4.48
N ASN A 15 -11.56 -25.11 -3.35
CA ASN A 15 -11.98 -24.66 -2.02
C ASN A 15 -11.60 -23.21 -1.78
N THR A 16 -10.41 -22.79 -2.19
CA THR A 16 -9.95 -21.41 -2.10
C THR A 16 -10.81 -20.48 -2.97
N ILE A 17 -11.16 -20.88 -4.18
CA ILE A 17 -12.10 -20.14 -5.08
C ILE A 17 -13.47 -19.97 -4.40
N LYS A 18 -13.99 -21.04 -3.79
CA LYS A 18 -15.28 -20.99 -3.06
C LYS A 18 -15.21 -20.00 -1.89
N ASP A 19 -14.15 -20.03 -1.09
CA ASP A 19 -13.97 -19.10 0.02
C ASP A 19 -13.87 -17.65 -0.48
N CYS A 20 -13.15 -17.40 -1.56
CA CYS A 20 -13.10 -16.09 -2.23
C CYS A 20 -14.48 -15.61 -2.67
N ALA A 21 -15.29 -16.48 -3.28
CA ALA A 21 -16.65 -16.14 -3.71
C ALA A 21 -17.57 -15.79 -2.52
N LEU A 22 -17.51 -16.56 -1.43
CA LEU A 22 -18.29 -16.30 -0.21
C LEU A 22 -17.92 -14.95 0.45
N ILE A 23 -16.63 -14.65 0.49
CA ILE A 23 -16.14 -13.36 1.02
C ILE A 23 -16.53 -12.21 0.10
N SER A 24 -16.37 -12.36 -1.22
CA SER A 24 -16.75 -11.35 -2.20
C SER A 24 -18.23 -10.98 -2.11
N LYS A 25 -19.11 -11.98 -1.96
CA LYS A 25 -20.56 -11.80 -1.75
C LYS A 25 -20.88 -10.84 -0.60
N THR A 26 -20.05 -10.82 0.45
CA THR A 26 -20.21 -9.94 1.62
C THR A 26 -19.43 -8.62 1.50
N ALA A 27 -19.09 -8.22 0.28
CA ALA A 27 -18.33 -7.01 -0.03
C ALA A 27 -16.88 -7.01 0.48
N GLY A 28 -16.30 -8.18 0.75
CA GLY A 28 -14.91 -8.34 1.18
C GLY A 28 -13.92 -8.24 0.02
N GLY A 29 -12.95 -7.32 0.12
CA GLY A 29 -11.75 -7.33 -0.73
C GLY A 29 -10.76 -8.37 -0.24
N ILE A 30 -10.03 -9.00 -1.15
CA ILE A 30 -9.19 -10.18 -0.86
C ILE A 30 -7.75 -9.95 -1.32
N GLY A 31 -6.79 -10.31 -0.46
CA GLY A 31 -5.42 -10.63 -0.83
C GLY A 31 -5.21 -12.13 -0.74
N LEU A 32 -4.74 -12.74 -1.81
CA LEU A 32 -4.51 -14.18 -1.92
C LEU A 32 -3.06 -14.44 -2.28
N HIS A 33 -2.35 -15.25 -1.50
CA HIS A 33 -1.04 -15.73 -1.92
C HIS A 33 -1.15 -17.09 -2.64
N ALA A 34 -0.37 -17.22 -3.72
CA ALA A 34 -0.40 -18.38 -4.61
C ALA A 34 0.98 -19.02 -4.83
N HIS A 35 1.92 -18.77 -3.93
CA HIS A 35 3.32 -19.24 -4.04
C HIS A 35 3.45 -20.75 -4.08
N ASN A 36 2.55 -21.45 -3.40
CA ASN A 36 2.56 -22.90 -3.24
C ASN A 36 1.93 -23.67 -4.42
N VAL A 37 1.35 -23.00 -5.41
CA VAL A 37 0.86 -23.66 -6.62
C VAL A 37 2.04 -23.97 -7.53
N ARG A 38 2.16 -25.22 -8.01
CA ARG A 38 3.25 -25.64 -8.89
C ARG A 38 3.23 -24.90 -10.21
N ALA A 39 4.42 -24.61 -10.72
CA ALA A 39 4.58 -23.93 -12.01
C ALA A 39 4.24 -24.82 -13.21
N GLY A 40 4.06 -24.18 -14.35
CA GLY A 40 3.90 -24.84 -15.65
C GLY A 40 5.07 -25.78 -15.97
N GLY A 41 4.75 -26.92 -16.57
CA GLY A 41 5.74 -27.95 -16.90
C GLY A 41 6.11 -28.90 -15.74
N SER A 42 5.74 -28.59 -14.48
CA SER A 42 5.97 -29.46 -13.33
C SER A 42 5.26 -30.80 -13.47
N ARG A 43 5.92 -31.89 -13.05
CA ARG A 43 5.36 -33.24 -13.17
C ARG A 43 4.18 -33.47 -12.23
N ILE A 44 3.10 -34.06 -12.76
CA ILE A 44 1.93 -34.52 -12.00
C ILE A 44 2.07 -36.02 -11.75
N LYS A 45 2.33 -36.43 -10.50
CA LYS A 45 2.58 -37.84 -10.15
C LYS A 45 1.40 -38.77 -10.46
N SER A 46 0.16 -38.32 -10.22
CA SER A 46 -1.06 -39.14 -10.37
C SER A 46 -1.40 -39.48 -11.82
N THR A 47 -1.10 -38.60 -12.76
CA THR A 47 -1.44 -38.77 -14.18
C THR A 47 -0.21 -38.98 -15.06
N ASN A 48 1.00 -38.87 -14.52
CA ASN A 48 2.27 -38.82 -15.24
C ASN A 48 2.33 -37.72 -16.31
N GLY A 49 1.46 -36.72 -16.21
CA GLY A 49 1.40 -35.55 -17.08
C GLY A 49 2.22 -34.37 -16.57
N LYS A 50 2.09 -33.23 -17.28
CA LYS A 50 2.68 -31.95 -16.90
C LYS A 50 1.61 -30.96 -16.48
N SER A 51 1.90 -30.15 -15.48
CA SER A 51 1.04 -29.07 -15.02
C SER A 51 0.97 -27.94 -16.05
N ASN A 52 -0.19 -27.32 -16.20
CA ASN A 52 -0.35 -26.06 -16.96
C ASN A 52 0.04 -24.82 -16.14
N GLY A 53 0.47 -24.99 -14.89
CA GLY A 53 0.93 -23.93 -14.01
C GLY A 53 -0.19 -23.11 -13.35
N LEU A 54 0.21 -21.96 -12.83
CA LEU A 54 -0.63 -21.05 -12.07
C LEU A 54 -1.64 -20.29 -12.96
N ILE A 55 -1.25 -19.91 -14.16
CA ILE A 55 -2.01 -18.97 -15.01
C ILE A 55 -3.46 -19.42 -15.32
N PRO A 56 -3.73 -20.67 -15.71
CA PRO A 56 -5.11 -21.14 -15.96
C PRO A 56 -6.01 -21.02 -14.73
N PHE A 57 -5.47 -21.28 -13.54
CA PHE A 57 -6.24 -21.14 -12.29
C PHE A 57 -6.52 -19.67 -11.98
N LEU A 58 -5.58 -18.76 -12.21
CA LEU A 58 -5.81 -17.31 -12.03
C LEU A 58 -6.92 -16.80 -12.95
N LYS A 59 -7.11 -17.35 -14.13
CA LYS A 59 -8.26 -17.03 -14.98
C LYS A 59 -9.59 -17.43 -14.34
N ILE A 60 -9.65 -18.55 -13.62
CA ILE A 60 -10.86 -18.94 -12.88
C ILE A 60 -11.13 -17.95 -11.74
N PHE A 61 -10.12 -17.53 -11.00
CA PHE A 61 -10.25 -16.47 -10.00
C PHE A 61 -10.72 -15.15 -10.62
N ASN A 62 -10.21 -14.79 -11.81
CA ASN A 62 -10.65 -13.61 -12.56
C ASN A 62 -12.15 -13.67 -12.89
N GLU A 63 -12.62 -14.76 -13.45
CA GLU A 63 -14.04 -14.95 -13.77
C GLU A 63 -14.91 -15.01 -12.51
N THR A 64 -14.40 -15.57 -11.42
CA THR A 64 -15.09 -15.56 -10.11
C THR A 64 -15.24 -14.11 -9.59
N ALA A 65 -14.20 -13.29 -9.65
CA ALA A 65 -14.26 -11.89 -9.25
C ALA A 65 -15.27 -11.08 -10.10
N LYS A 66 -15.35 -11.37 -11.40
CA LYS A 66 -16.32 -10.74 -12.31
C LYS A 66 -17.77 -11.17 -12.04
N SER A 67 -17.95 -12.44 -11.64
CA SER A 67 -19.28 -13.07 -11.53
C SER A 67 -19.91 -12.88 -10.17
N VAL A 68 -19.12 -12.70 -9.11
CA VAL A 68 -19.60 -12.53 -7.73
C VAL A 68 -19.45 -11.08 -7.28
N ASP A 69 -20.54 -10.32 -7.45
CA ASP A 69 -20.59 -8.91 -7.10
C ASP A 69 -20.47 -8.66 -5.60
N GLN A 70 -19.81 -7.56 -5.23
CA GLN A 70 -19.75 -7.06 -3.86
C GLN A 70 -21.10 -6.43 -3.47
N GLY A 71 -21.88 -7.14 -2.64
CA GLY A 71 -23.03 -6.57 -1.92
C GLY A 71 -24.09 -5.84 -2.76
N GLY A 72 -24.60 -6.46 -3.83
CA GLY A 72 -25.79 -5.98 -4.53
C GLY A 72 -25.57 -5.26 -5.87
N GLY A 73 -24.60 -5.69 -6.66
CA GLY A 73 -24.49 -5.34 -8.09
C GLY A 73 -23.86 -4.00 -8.43
N LYS A 74 -23.34 -3.25 -7.45
CA LYS A 74 -22.71 -1.94 -7.69
C LYS A 74 -21.20 -2.00 -7.87
N ARG A 75 -20.53 -3.05 -7.39
CA ARG A 75 -19.09 -3.26 -7.52
C ARG A 75 -18.80 -4.74 -7.77
N LYS A 76 -17.89 -5.03 -8.66
CA LYS A 76 -17.38 -6.39 -8.88
C LYS A 76 -16.48 -6.81 -7.73
N GLY A 77 -16.28 -8.12 -7.55
CA GLY A 77 -15.29 -8.68 -6.63
C GLY A 77 -13.90 -8.15 -6.95
N SER A 78 -13.07 -8.02 -5.92
CA SER A 78 -11.71 -7.48 -6.06
C SER A 78 -10.73 -8.38 -5.33
N PHE A 79 -9.84 -9.03 -6.08
CA PHE A 79 -8.82 -9.96 -5.57
C PHE A 79 -7.44 -9.51 -6.01
N ALA A 80 -6.52 -9.37 -5.05
CA ALA A 80 -5.10 -9.14 -5.29
C ALA A 80 -4.35 -10.46 -5.11
N ILE A 81 -3.61 -10.87 -6.14
CA ILE A 81 -2.82 -12.09 -6.13
C ILE A 81 -1.37 -11.75 -5.80
N TYR A 82 -0.84 -12.37 -4.77
CA TYR A 82 0.53 -12.22 -4.29
C TYR A 82 1.39 -13.37 -4.77
N LEU A 83 2.51 -13.06 -5.41
CA LEU A 83 3.47 -14.05 -5.88
C LEU A 83 4.90 -13.64 -5.51
N GLU A 84 5.73 -14.61 -5.12
CA GLU A 84 7.16 -14.38 -4.90
C GLU A 84 7.92 -14.43 -6.24
N PRO A 85 8.97 -13.61 -6.44
CA PRO A 85 9.67 -13.50 -7.74
C PRO A 85 10.47 -14.74 -8.13
N TRP A 86 10.67 -15.69 -7.23
CA TRP A 86 11.32 -16.97 -7.56
C TRP A 86 10.39 -17.96 -8.26
N HIS A 87 9.07 -17.75 -8.26
CA HIS A 87 8.12 -18.67 -8.88
C HIS A 87 8.34 -18.76 -10.39
N ALA A 88 8.41 -19.99 -10.94
CA ALA A 88 8.78 -20.17 -12.34
C ALA A 88 7.76 -19.60 -13.35
N ASP A 89 6.50 -19.39 -12.95
CA ASP A 89 5.49 -18.70 -13.79
C ASP A 89 5.52 -17.17 -13.65
N ILE A 90 6.54 -16.58 -13.01
CA ILE A 90 6.58 -15.14 -12.72
C ILE A 90 6.48 -14.26 -13.98
N GLU A 91 7.14 -14.64 -15.06
CA GLU A 91 7.10 -13.85 -16.29
C GLU A 91 5.69 -13.81 -16.89
N ALA A 92 5.00 -14.96 -16.94
CA ALA A 92 3.61 -15.06 -17.40
C ALA A 92 2.65 -14.30 -16.46
N PHE A 93 2.91 -14.32 -15.13
CA PHE A 93 2.17 -13.56 -14.14
C PHE A 93 2.24 -12.06 -14.38
N LEU A 94 3.41 -11.51 -14.72
CA LEU A 94 3.61 -10.09 -15.02
C LEU A 94 2.84 -9.63 -16.28
N GLU A 95 2.53 -10.55 -17.20
CA GLU A 95 1.80 -10.28 -18.44
C GLU A 95 0.27 -10.22 -18.26
N LEU A 96 -0.28 -10.75 -17.16
CA LEU A 96 -1.72 -10.98 -16.99
C LEU A 96 -2.59 -9.72 -17.11
N ARG A 97 -2.07 -8.53 -16.77
CA ARG A 97 -2.81 -7.27 -16.80
C ARG A 97 -2.46 -6.37 -17.99
N LYS A 98 -1.47 -6.70 -18.79
CA LYS A 98 -1.08 -5.87 -19.94
C LYS A 98 -2.24 -5.63 -20.89
N ASN A 99 -2.28 -4.43 -21.50
CA ASN A 99 -3.34 -4.01 -22.42
C ASN A 99 -3.23 -4.64 -23.81
N THR A 100 -2.06 -5.18 -24.15
CA THR A 100 -1.72 -5.80 -25.43
C THR A 100 -1.66 -7.33 -25.33
N GLY A 101 -1.63 -8.02 -26.47
CA GLY A 101 -1.51 -9.48 -26.56
C GLY A 101 -2.85 -10.22 -26.54
N SER A 102 -2.80 -11.56 -26.60
CA SER A 102 -3.99 -12.41 -26.66
C SER A 102 -4.74 -12.44 -25.32
N GLU A 103 -6.06 -12.29 -25.37
CA GLU A 103 -6.96 -12.39 -24.21
C GLU A 103 -6.88 -13.74 -23.48
N GLU A 104 -6.45 -14.78 -24.19
CA GLU A 104 -6.25 -16.10 -23.62
C GLU A 104 -5.22 -16.09 -22.47
N PHE A 105 -4.23 -15.19 -22.53
CA PHE A 105 -3.17 -15.04 -21.53
C PHE A 105 -3.39 -13.84 -20.62
N ARG A 106 -4.62 -13.34 -20.48
CA ARG A 106 -4.96 -12.16 -19.66
C ARG A 106 -5.97 -12.50 -18.57
N ALA A 107 -5.82 -11.83 -17.44
CA ALA A 107 -6.73 -11.86 -16.31
C ALA A 107 -6.77 -10.45 -15.67
N ARG A 108 -7.37 -9.48 -16.40
CA ARG A 108 -7.28 -8.04 -16.12
C ARG A 108 -8.13 -7.55 -14.97
N ASP A 109 -9.12 -8.33 -14.52
CA ASP A 109 -10.00 -7.95 -13.41
C ASP A 109 -9.37 -8.27 -12.03
N LEU A 110 -8.28 -9.03 -12.01
CA LEU A 110 -7.46 -9.25 -10.82
C LEU A 110 -6.44 -8.12 -10.63
N PHE A 111 -6.01 -7.94 -9.39
CA PHE A 111 -4.87 -7.12 -9.02
C PHE A 111 -3.66 -8.01 -8.73
N TYR A 112 -2.47 -7.48 -8.93
CA TYR A 112 -1.23 -8.25 -8.82
C TYR A 112 -0.25 -7.58 -7.87
N ALA A 113 0.41 -8.39 -7.06
CA ALA A 113 1.38 -7.96 -6.07
C ALA A 113 2.59 -8.91 -6.02
N LEU A 114 3.76 -8.37 -5.75
CA LEU A 114 4.96 -9.14 -5.50
C LEU A 114 5.28 -9.17 -4.01
N TRP A 115 5.61 -10.35 -3.53
CA TRP A 115 6.08 -10.63 -2.18
C TRP A 115 7.57 -10.93 -2.23
N ILE A 116 8.40 -9.92 -1.96
CA ILE A 116 9.79 -9.87 -2.40
C ILE A 116 10.73 -10.19 -1.25
N PRO A 117 11.53 -11.28 -1.33
CA PRO A 117 12.61 -11.52 -0.39
C PRO A 117 13.77 -10.55 -0.62
N ASP A 118 14.48 -10.18 0.44
CA ASP A 118 15.63 -9.26 0.38
C ASP A 118 16.73 -9.78 -0.54
N LEU A 119 16.92 -11.09 -0.60
CA LEU A 119 17.89 -11.72 -1.50
C LEU A 119 17.66 -11.34 -2.98
N PHE A 120 16.39 -11.20 -3.41
CA PHE A 120 16.10 -10.75 -4.78
C PHE A 120 16.60 -9.31 -4.99
N MET A 121 16.32 -8.40 -4.06
CA MET A 121 16.74 -7.00 -4.15
C MET A 121 18.27 -6.86 -4.12
N GLN A 122 18.96 -7.65 -3.29
CA GLN A 122 20.42 -7.72 -3.25
C GLN A 122 20.98 -8.18 -4.60
N ARG A 123 20.41 -9.24 -5.20
CA ARG A 123 20.85 -9.74 -6.50
C ARG A 123 20.54 -8.77 -7.65
N VAL A 124 19.51 -7.96 -7.54
CA VAL A 124 19.25 -6.83 -8.47
C VAL A 124 20.36 -5.78 -8.35
N GLU A 125 20.76 -5.42 -7.14
CA GLU A 125 21.84 -4.46 -6.90
C GLU A 125 23.17 -4.98 -7.44
N ASP A 126 23.49 -6.23 -7.20
CA ASP A 126 24.76 -6.89 -7.57
C ASP A 126 24.80 -7.40 -9.03
N ASP A 127 23.71 -7.25 -9.79
CA ASP A 127 23.56 -7.84 -11.12
C ASP A 127 23.82 -9.37 -11.15
N ALA A 128 23.41 -10.05 -10.09
CA ALA A 128 23.60 -11.48 -9.95
C ALA A 128 22.49 -12.29 -10.66
N ASP A 129 22.73 -13.60 -10.77
CA ASP A 129 21.74 -14.51 -11.34
C ASP A 129 20.59 -14.76 -10.35
N TRP A 130 19.41 -14.99 -10.90
CA TRP A 130 18.20 -15.34 -10.18
C TRP A 130 17.62 -16.63 -10.76
N THR A 131 17.39 -17.61 -9.93
CA THR A 131 16.90 -18.94 -10.34
C THR A 131 15.40 -19.01 -10.10
N LEU A 132 14.66 -19.40 -11.13
CA LEU A 132 13.22 -19.63 -11.07
C LEU A 132 12.93 -21.04 -10.55
N MET A 133 12.02 -21.14 -9.60
CA MET A 133 11.74 -22.37 -8.85
C MET A 133 10.23 -22.65 -8.80
N SER A 134 9.88 -23.87 -8.47
CA SER A 134 8.52 -24.30 -8.17
C SER A 134 8.48 -24.92 -6.77
N GLU A 135 7.50 -24.54 -5.94
CA GLU A 135 7.35 -25.09 -4.59
C GLU A 135 7.32 -26.64 -4.56
N HIS A 136 6.82 -27.25 -5.64
CA HIS A 136 6.78 -28.71 -5.79
C HIS A 136 8.18 -29.37 -5.82
N GLU A 137 9.18 -28.70 -6.40
CA GLU A 137 10.57 -29.19 -6.44
C GLU A 137 11.43 -28.59 -5.34
N CYS A 138 11.08 -27.39 -4.90
CA CYS A 138 11.81 -26.57 -3.93
C CYS A 138 10.90 -26.21 -2.74
N PRO A 139 10.42 -27.20 -1.98
CA PRO A 139 9.45 -26.96 -0.91
C PRO A 139 10.03 -26.10 0.21
N GLY A 140 9.17 -25.28 0.83
CA GLY A 140 9.47 -24.47 2.00
C GLY A 140 10.00 -23.07 1.72
N LEU A 141 10.18 -22.67 0.47
CA LEU A 141 10.60 -21.30 0.13
C LEU A 141 9.61 -20.27 0.60
N SER A 142 8.31 -20.52 0.46
CA SER A 142 7.26 -19.63 0.95
C SER A 142 7.13 -19.60 2.46
N ASP A 143 7.64 -20.63 3.16
CA ASP A 143 7.56 -20.81 4.62
C ASP A 143 8.78 -20.25 5.37
N THR A 144 9.73 -19.67 4.68
CA THR A 144 10.97 -19.12 5.24
C THR A 144 11.18 -17.66 4.81
N TYR A 145 11.94 -16.89 5.60
CA TYR A 145 12.38 -15.54 5.29
C TYR A 145 13.77 -15.27 5.88
N GLY A 146 14.40 -14.16 5.51
CA GLY A 146 15.72 -13.78 5.98
C GLY A 146 16.79 -14.83 5.67
N ASP A 147 17.68 -15.08 6.61
CA ASP A 147 18.80 -16.02 6.44
C ASP A 147 18.36 -17.46 6.15
N ASP A 148 17.23 -17.89 6.70
CA ASP A 148 16.73 -19.26 6.46
C ASP A 148 16.21 -19.41 5.02
N PHE A 149 15.55 -18.38 4.49
CA PHE A 149 15.20 -18.33 3.07
C PHE A 149 16.46 -18.34 2.20
N ASN A 150 17.45 -17.51 2.52
CA ASN A 150 18.69 -17.39 1.75
C ASN A 150 19.44 -18.73 1.67
N LYS A 151 19.55 -19.43 2.80
CA LYS A 151 20.18 -20.77 2.87
C LYS A 151 19.42 -21.79 2.02
N LEU A 152 18.09 -21.83 2.16
CA LEU A 152 17.24 -22.80 1.47
C LEU A 152 17.24 -22.55 -0.04
N TYR A 153 17.10 -21.28 -0.46
CA TYR A 153 17.14 -20.88 -1.87
C TYR A 153 18.47 -21.23 -2.53
N THR A 154 19.59 -20.87 -1.88
CA THR A 154 20.94 -21.17 -2.38
C THR A 154 21.21 -22.68 -2.44
N LYS A 155 20.68 -23.45 -1.49
CA LYS A 155 20.75 -24.91 -1.53
C LYS A 155 20.11 -25.46 -2.81
N TYR A 156 18.85 -25.11 -3.07
CA TYR A 156 18.15 -25.57 -4.28
C TYR A 156 18.82 -25.10 -5.58
N GLU A 157 19.30 -23.87 -5.60
CA GLU A 157 20.02 -23.32 -6.75
C GLU A 157 21.28 -24.14 -7.10
N ASN A 158 21.98 -24.68 -6.12
CA ASN A 158 23.17 -25.48 -6.30
C ASN A 158 22.86 -26.97 -6.58
N GLU A 159 21.82 -27.52 -5.95
CA GLU A 159 21.47 -28.95 -6.07
C GLU A 159 20.66 -29.26 -7.35
N LEU A 160 19.98 -28.26 -7.93
CA LEU A 160 19.08 -28.42 -9.07
C LEU A 160 19.55 -27.61 -10.31
N PRO A 161 20.61 -28.07 -10.99
CA PRO A 161 21.21 -27.30 -12.10
C PRO A 161 20.32 -27.17 -13.36
N HIS A 162 19.21 -27.93 -13.42
CA HIS A 162 18.25 -27.88 -14.52
C HIS A 162 17.26 -26.70 -14.42
N LEU A 163 17.20 -26.01 -13.30
CA LEU A 163 16.32 -24.88 -13.10
C LEU A 163 16.71 -23.70 -13.97
N THR A 164 15.71 -22.96 -14.42
CA THR A 164 15.91 -21.79 -15.28
C THR A 164 16.56 -20.67 -14.48
N LYS A 165 17.64 -20.10 -15.03
CA LYS A 165 18.34 -18.94 -14.47
C LYS A 165 18.22 -17.74 -15.38
N MET A 166 18.10 -16.57 -14.80
CA MET A 166 18.12 -15.28 -15.48
C MET A 166 18.80 -14.23 -14.62
N LYS A 167 19.19 -13.10 -15.17
CA LYS A 167 19.68 -11.98 -14.37
C LYS A 167 18.54 -11.37 -13.54
N ALA A 168 18.77 -11.12 -12.26
CA ALA A 168 17.80 -10.47 -11.36
C ALA A 168 17.38 -9.10 -11.93
N ARG A 169 18.31 -8.34 -12.52
CA ARG A 169 17.99 -7.07 -13.21
C ARG A 169 17.06 -7.25 -14.42
N THR A 170 17.17 -8.35 -15.13
CA THR A 170 16.25 -8.64 -16.26
C THR A 170 14.84 -8.85 -15.76
N LEU A 171 14.66 -9.60 -14.66
CA LEU A 171 13.34 -9.76 -14.03
C LEU A 171 12.81 -8.44 -13.48
N MET A 172 13.67 -7.64 -12.80
CA MET A 172 13.29 -6.31 -12.32
C MET A 172 12.86 -5.39 -13.49
N SER A 173 13.51 -5.48 -14.63
CA SER A 173 13.11 -4.72 -15.83
C SER A 173 11.70 -5.09 -16.29
N LYS A 174 11.35 -6.37 -16.32
CA LYS A 174 9.99 -6.84 -16.64
C LYS A 174 8.95 -6.41 -15.63
N ILE A 175 9.30 -6.42 -14.33
CA ILE A 175 8.45 -5.90 -13.26
C ILE A 175 8.15 -4.41 -13.49
N ILE A 176 9.17 -3.62 -13.71
CA ILE A 176 9.03 -2.17 -13.94
C ILE A 176 8.26 -1.85 -15.22
N GLU A 177 8.48 -2.61 -16.29
CA GLU A 177 7.71 -2.49 -17.54
C GLU A 177 6.21 -2.70 -17.27
N ALA A 178 5.84 -3.75 -16.55
CA ALA A 178 4.45 -3.99 -16.16
C ALA A 178 3.88 -2.86 -15.29
N GLN A 179 4.68 -2.31 -14.38
CA GLN A 179 4.27 -1.18 -13.52
C GLN A 179 4.07 0.12 -14.31
N ILE A 180 4.93 0.41 -15.27
CA ILE A 180 4.79 1.60 -16.13
C ILE A 180 3.52 1.48 -16.99
N GLU A 181 3.21 0.30 -17.51
CA GLU A 181 2.05 0.07 -18.37
C GLU A 181 0.73 0.02 -17.57
N THR A 182 0.73 -0.62 -16.39
CA THR A 182 -0.52 -0.96 -15.67
C THR A 182 -0.65 -0.36 -14.28
N GLY A 183 0.40 0.23 -13.73
CA GLY A 183 0.48 0.68 -12.34
C GLY A 183 0.76 -0.44 -11.33
N GLN A 184 0.85 -1.69 -11.77
CA GLN A 184 1.03 -2.91 -10.97
C GLN A 184 2.15 -3.77 -11.58
N PRO A 185 2.72 -4.74 -10.84
CA PRO A 185 2.34 -5.25 -9.51
C PRO A 185 2.74 -4.32 -8.36
N TYR A 186 2.06 -4.46 -7.20
CA TYR A 186 2.48 -3.86 -5.93
C TYR A 186 3.83 -4.44 -5.50
N MET A 187 4.57 -3.68 -4.67
CA MET A 187 5.88 -4.09 -4.16
C MET A 187 5.84 -4.17 -2.64
N LEU A 188 5.90 -5.38 -2.07
CA LEU A 188 5.99 -5.61 -0.63
C LEU A 188 7.20 -6.47 -0.30
N TYR A 189 7.90 -6.15 0.79
CA TYR A 189 9.15 -6.79 1.18
C TYR A 189 8.90 -7.82 2.27
N LYS A 190 9.05 -9.09 1.90
CA LYS A 190 8.79 -10.28 2.72
C LYS A 190 9.53 -10.25 4.04
N ASP A 191 10.83 -9.99 3.99
CA ASP A 191 11.70 -10.06 5.17
C ASP A 191 11.36 -8.92 6.14
N ALA A 192 11.24 -7.68 5.65
CA ALA A 192 10.85 -6.54 6.46
C ALA A 192 9.48 -6.74 7.15
N VAL A 193 8.51 -7.34 6.47
CA VAL A 193 7.20 -7.67 7.06
C VAL A 193 7.35 -8.67 8.20
N ASN A 194 8.05 -9.77 7.97
CA ASN A 194 8.13 -10.87 8.94
C ASN A 194 9.04 -10.56 10.12
N GLU A 195 10.18 -9.92 9.89
CA GLU A 195 11.10 -9.50 10.95
C GLU A 195 10.46 -8.51 11.91
N LYS A 196 9.63 -7.59 11.38
CA LYS A 196 9.00 -6.51 12.14
C LYS A 196 7.53 -6.77 12.48
N SER A 197 7.09 -8.03 12.46
CA SER A 197 5.72 -8.41 12.81
C SER A 197 5.59 -8.82 14.26
N ASN A 198 4.52 -8.35 14.93
CA ASN A 198 4.14 -8.85 16.23
C ASN A 198 3.49 -10.25 16.16
N GLN A 199 3.13 -10.73 14.96
CA GLN A 199 2.58 -12.09 14.74
C GLN A 199 3.62 -13.13 14.35
N LYS A 200 4.92 -12.82 14.35
CA LYS A 200 5.96 -13.77 13.92
C LYS A 200 6.09 -15.03 14.74
N ASN A 201 5.55 -15.06 15.97
CA ASN A 201 5.44 -16.26 16.80
C ASN A 201 4.36 -17.24 16.32
N ILE A 202 3.47 -16.82 15.44
CA ILE A 202 2.39 -17.65 14.90
C ILE A 202 2.87 -18.42 13.67
N GLY A 203 3.58 -17.75 12.78
CA GLY A 203 4.11 -18.30 11.55
C GLY A 203 4.54 -17.22 10.56
N VAL A 204 4.90 -17.63 9.34
CA VAL A 204 5.35 -16.71 8.29
C VAL A 204 4.17 -16.05 7.60
N ILE A 205 4.19 -14.72 7.53
CA ILE A 205 3.23 -13.94 6.76
C ILE A 205 3.63 -13.99 5.29
N LYS A 206 2.69 -14.34 4.40
CA LYS A 206 2.95 -14.66 2.98
C LYS A 206 2.28 -13.70 2.00
N SER A 207 1.45 -12.78 2.48
CA SER A 207 0.77 -11.78 1.65
C SER A 207 0.30 -10.60 2.47
N SER A 208 -0.26 -9.63 1.78
CA SER A 208 -1.06 -8.56 2.34
C SER A 208 -2.52 -8.67 1.82
N ASN A 209 -3.35 -7.68 2.15
CA ASN A 209 -4.73 -7.58 1.69
C ASN A 209 -4.82 -6.99 0.26
N LEU A 210 -6.03 -6.62 -0.16
CA LEU A 210 -6.30 -6.00 -1.46
C LEU A 210 -5.53 -4.67 -1.66
N CYS A 211 -5.37 -3.88 -0.61
CA CYS A 211 -4.84 -2.51 -0.67
C CYS A 211 -3.43 -2.36 -0.09
N ALA A 212 -2.74 -3.46 0.25
CA ALA A 212 -1.34 -3.51 0.65
C ALA A 212 -0.99 -2.79 1.98
N GLU A 213 -1.96 -2.63 2.91
CA GLU A 213 -1.73 -2.04 4.25
C GLU A 213 -1.82 -3.05 5.39
N ILE A 214 -2.40 -4.23 5.18
CA ILE A 214 -2.61 -5.26 6.19
C ILE A 214 -1.61 -6.39 5.99
N VAL A 215 -0.89 -6.72 7.03
CA VAL A 215 0.06 -7.85 7.05
C VAL A 215 -0.23 -8.70 8.27
N GLU A 216 -1.02 -9.73 8.06
CA GLU A 216 -1.53 -10.65 9.07
C GLU A 216 -1.28 -12.09 8.65
N TYR A 217 -1.08 -12.96 9.63
CA TYR A 217 -0.91 -14.39 9.39
C TYR A 217 -2.18 -15.01 8.81
N SER A 218 -2.01 -15.81 7.77
CA SER A 218 -3.07 -16.61 7.16
C SER A 218 -2.53 -17.97 6.70
N GLU A 219 -3.33 -19.01 6.83
CA GLU A 219 -3.00 -20.37 6.41
C GLU A 219 -4.25 -21.15 5.97
N LYS A 220 -4.09 -22.42 5.60
CA LYS A 220 -5.19 -23.32 5.19
C LYS A 220 -6.39 -23.29 6.14
N GLY A 221 -6.18 -23.20 7.45
CA GLY A 221 -7.22 -23.21 8.49
C GLY A 221 -7.63 -21.82 8.99
N GLU A 222 -6.96 -20.76 8.57
CA GLU A 222 -7.14 -19.40 9.07
C GLU A 222 -7.11 -18.36 7.95
N THR A 223 -8.18 -17.57 7.83
CA THR A 223 -8.25 -16.44 6.92
C THR A 223 -8.25 -15.15 7.74
N ALA A 224 -7.24 -14.32 7.55
CA ALA A 224 -7.13 -13.06 8.29
C ALA A 224 -8.20 -12.05 7.87
N VAL A 225 -8.62 -11.22 8.82
CA VAL A 225 -9.71 -10.27 8.66
C VAL A 225 -9.26 -8.85 8.98
N CYS A 226 -9.43 -7.94 8.03
CA CYS A 226 -9.09 -6.53 8.19
C CYS A 226 -10.20 -5.81 8.97
N ASN A 227 -9.95 -5.41 10.23
CA ASN A 227 -10.86 -4.63 11.05
C ASN A 227 -10.35 -3.18 11.10
N LEU A 228 -10.93 -2.28 10.30
CA LEU A 228 -10.34 -0.99 9.96
C LEU A 228 -11.15 0.20 10.45
N ALA A 229 -10.43 1.26 10.88
CA ALA A 229 -10.95 2.60 11.07
C ALA A 229 -9.88 3.64 10.72
N SER A 230 -10.29 4.87 10.39
CA SER A 230 -9.38 5.97 10.11
C SER A 230 -9.79 7.25 10.84
N ILE A 231 -8.83 7.91 11.47
CA ILE A 231 -9.04 9.15 12.23
C ILE A 231 -8.90 10.34 11.26
N ALA A 232 -9.88 11.25 11.31
CA ALA A 232 -9.87 12.49 10.50
C ALA A 232 -8.98 13.56 11.17
N LEU A 233 -7.71 13.61 10.80
CA LEU A 233 -6.68 14.45 11.42
C LEU A 233 -6.97 15.97 11.40
N PRO A 234 -7.65 16.56 10.39
CA PRO A 234 -7.90 18.00 10.37
C PRO A 234 -8.66 18.53 11.61
N LYS A 235 -9.39 17.66 12.31
CA LYS A 235 -10.16 18.03 13.52
C LYS A 235 -9.28 18.35 14.74
N PHE A 236 -8.01 17.98 14.70
CA PHE A 236 -7.04 18.19 15.79
C PHE A 236 -6.14 19.41 15.57
N VAL A 237 -6.31 20.14 14.47
CA VAL A 237 -5.60 21.42 14.26
C VAL A 237 -6.41 22.53 14.94
N LYS A 238 -5.80 23.20 15.92
CA LYS A 238 -6.38 24.30 16.68
C LYS A 238 -6.37 25.62 15.90
N GLU A 239 -7.09 26.61 16.37
CA GLU A 239 -7.15 27.96 15.74
C GLU A 239 -5.79 28.67 15.70
N ASP A 240 -4.94 28.42 16.71
CA ASP A 240 -3.56 28.91 16.77
C ASP A 240 -2.58 28.16 15.87
N LYS A 241 -3.10 27.25 15.02
CA LYS A 241 -2.34 26.38 14.13
C LYS A 241 -1.43 25.35 14.86
N SER A 242 -1.63 25.11 16.15
CA SER A 242 -1.02 23.98 16.86
C SER A 242 -1.82 22.70 16.64
N PHE A 243 -1.20 21.54 16.91
CA PHE A 243 -1.86 20.24 16.79
C PHE A 243 -2.20 19.68 18.17
N ASP A 244 -3.43 19.18 18.37
CA ASP A 244 -3.93 18.64 19.62
C ASP A 244 -3.63 17.14 19.77
N TYR A 245 -2.43 16.82 20.19
CA TYR A 245 -2.01 15.43 20.41
C TYR A 245 -2.77 14.74 21.56
N GLN A 246 -3.17 15.48 22.59
CA GLN A 246 -3.92 14.89 23.70
C GLN A 246 -5.29 14.39 23.24
N ASN A 247 -6.03 15.19 22.50
CA ASN A 247 -7.32 14.78 21.96
C ASN A 247 -7.18 13.66 20.92
N LEU A 248 -6.08 13.66 20.13
CA LEU A 248 -5.77 12.57 19.21
C LEU A 248 -5.53 11.25 19.96
N TYR A 249 -4.78 11.28 21.06
CA TYR A 249 -4.54 10.14 21.93
C TYR A 249 -5.86 9.56 22.48
N GLU A 250 -6.72 10.39 23.07
CA GLU A 250 -8.03 9.95 23.58
C GLU A 250 -8.90 9.34 22.46
N THR A 251 -8.87 9.93 21.26
CA THR A 251 -9.59 9.42 20.09
C THR A 251 -9.04 8.06 19.65
N ALA A 252 -7.72 7.87 19.64
CA ALA A 252 -7.11 6.60 19.30
C ALA A 252 -7.48 5.49 20.29
N LYS A 253 -7.51 5.80 21.60
CA LYS A 253 -7.99 4.85 22.62
C LYS A 253 -9.44 4.43 22.38
N LEU A 254 -10.32 5.40 22.15
CA LEU A 254 -11.73 5.12 21.89
C LEU A 254 -11.94 4.31 20.60
N ALA A 255 -11.23 4.65 19.53
CA ALA A 255 -11.30 3.93 18.26
C ALA A 255 -10.82 2.47 18.40
N THR A 256 -9.75 2.24 19.14
CA THR A 256 -9.23 0.89 19.44
C THR A 256 -10.26 0.07 20.22
N LYS A 257 -10.88 0.63 21.25
CA LYS A 257 -11.94 -0.03 22.01
C LYS A 257 -13.14 -0.39 21.14
N ASN A 258 -13.53 0.50 20.22
CA ASN A 258 -14.63 0.25 19.30
C ASN A 258 -14.28 -0.85 18.29
N LEU A 259 -13.06 -0.85 17.72
CA LEU A 259 -12.61 -1.89 16.80
C LEU A 259 -12.50 -3.27 17.47
N ASP A 260 -12.02 -3.34 18.73
CA ASP A 260 -12.04 -4.61 19.49
C ASP A 260 -13.49 -5.13 19.66
N ARG A 261 -14.46 -4.23 19.89
CA ARG A 261 -15.87 -4.61 19.96
C ARG A 261 -16.41 -5.13 18.63
N VAL A 262 -15.99 -4.54 17.49
CA VAL A 262 -16.40 -5.00 16.17
C VAL A 262 -16.02 -6.47 15.95
N ILE A 263 -14.84 -6.91 16.41
CA ILE A 263 -14.43 -8.31 16.31
C ILE A 263 -15.46 -9.26 16.92
N ASP A 264 -16.06 -8.87 18.05
CA ASP A 264 -17.01 -9.72 18.78
C ASP A 264 -18.41 -9.77 18.14
N ILE A 265 -18.81 -8.73 17.40
CA ILE A 265 -20.17 -8.59 16.86
C ILE A 265 -20.25 -8.69 15.34
N ASN A 266 -19.12 -8.83 14.65
CA ASN A 266 -19.06 -8.88 13.19
C ASN A 266 -19.64 -10.19 12.64
N TYR A 267 -20.09 -10.14 11.39
CA TYR A 267 -20.41 -11.33 10.61
C TYR A 267 -19.17 -11.90 9.94
N TYR A 268 -18.97 -13.20 10.06
CA TYR A 268 -17.84 -13.90 9.46
C TYR A 268 -18.32 -14.77 8.30
N PRO A 269 -17.88 -14.52 7.05
CA PRO A 269 -18.39 -15.23 5.88
C PRO A 269 -17.97 -16.71 5.82
N THR A 270 -16.88 -17.09 6.51
CA THR A 270 -16.40 -18.47 6.63
C THR A 270 -15.95 -18.77 8.07
N GLU A 271 -15.90 -20.06 8.44
CA GLU A 271 -15.38 -20.45 9.76
C GLU A 271 -13.93 -20.05 9.96
N LYS A 272 -13.11 -20.12 8.89
CA LYS A 272 -11.70 -19.71 8.90
C LYS A 272 -11.51 -18.25 9.26
N THR A 273 -12.40 -17.35 8.81
CA THR A 273 -12.37 -15.92 9.15
C THR A 273 -12.69 -15.67 10.62
N GLY A 274 -13.73 -16.33 11.13
CA GLY A 274 -14.09 -16.24 12.56
C GLY A 274 -13.00 -16.80 13.46
N ARG A 275 -12.38 -17.91 13.07
CA ARG A 275 -11.29 -18.55 13.81
C ARG A 275 -10.08 -17.62 13.94
N SER A 276 -9.53 -17.14 12.83
CA SER A 276 -8.36 -16.25 12.81
C SER A 276 -8.61 -14.98 13.64
N ASN A 277 -9.75 -14.32 13.40
CA ASN A 277 -10.06 -13.06 14.08
C ASN A 277 -10.26 -13.22 15.59
N SER A 278 -10.82 -14.36 16.03
CA SER A 278 -10.99 -14.67 17.45
C SER A 278 -9.68 -15.00 18.16
N LEU A 279 -8.76 -15.69 17.48
CA LEU A 279 -7.47 -16.07 18.05
C LEU A 279 -6.51 -14.89 18.21
N HIS A 280 -6.43 -14.05 17.18
CA HIS A 280 -5.37 -13.04 17.07
C HIS A 280 -5.88 -11.61 17.31
N ARG A 281 -7.16 -11.35 17.15
CA ARG A 281 -7.83 -10.05 17.35
C ARG A 281 -7.09 -8.85 16.76
N PRO A 282 -6.63 -8.90 15.49
CA PRO A 282 -5.94 -7.77 14.88
C PRO A 282 -6.93 -6.65 14.56
N ILE A 283 -6.47 -5.41 14.66
CA ILE A 283 -7.16 -4.22 14.18
C ILE A 283 -6.20 -3.37 13.36
N GLY A 284 -6.73 -2.46 12.56
CA GLY A 284 -5.96 -1.51 11.76
C GLY A 284 -6.52 -0.10 11.91
N LEU A 285 -5.99 0.66 12.85
CA LEU A 285 -6.32 2.06 13.02
C LEU A 285 -5.37 2.92 12.19
N GLY A 286 -5.91 3.66 11.23
CA GLY A 286 -5.17 4.57 10.36
C GLY A 286 -5.67 6.01 10.46
N ILE A 287 -5.33 6.78 9.44
CA ILE A 287 -5.63 8.22 9.38
C ILE A 287 -6.20 8.61 8.02
N GLN A 288 -6.79 9.79 7.95
CA GLN A 288 -7.10 10.52 6.74
C GLN A 288 -6.86 12.02 6.94
N GLY A 289 -6.52 12.72 5.87
CA GLY A 289 -6.37 14.17 5.91
C GLY A 289 -5.04 14.68 6.43
N LEU A 290 -3.93 13.94 6.28
CA LEU A 290 -2.61 14.46 6.70
C LEU A 290 -2.21 15.70 5.88
N ALA A 291 -2.47 15.74 4.57
CA ALA A 291 -2.22 16.92 3.76
C ALA A 291 -3.08 18.12 4.21
N ASP A 292 -4.35 17.89 4.60
CA ASP A 292 -5.20 18.96 5.16
C ASP A 292 -4.62 19.54 6.46
N VAL A 293 -3.97 18.71 7.31
CA VAL A 293 -3.27 19.20 8.51
C VAL A 293 -2.20 20.20 8.12
N PHE A 294 -1.37 19.86 7.14
CA PHE A 294 -0.30 20.74 6.69
C PHE A 294 -0.85 22.04 6.06
N PHE A 295 -1.92 21.96 5.28
CA PHE A 295 -2.62 23.16 4.77
C PHE A 295 -3.15 24.05 5.89
N LEU A 296 -3.82 23.49 6.90
CA LEU A 296 -4.36 24.23 8.03
C LEU A 296 -3.26 24.88 8.88
N MET A 297 -2.13 24.20 9.04
CA MET A 297 -0.99 24.73 9.78
C MET A 297 -0.15 25.71 8.93
N GLY A 298 -0.34 25.75 7.60
CA GLY A 298 0.41 26.59 6.66
C GLY A 298 1.86 26.17 6.53
N ILE A 299 2.12 24.85 6.48
CA ILE A 299 3.46 24.28 6.35
C ILE A 299 3.56 23.42 5.07
N PRO A 300 4.69 23.48 4.36
CA PRO A 300 4.93 22.63 3.20
C PRO A 300 5.08 21.16 3.60
N HIS A 301 4.59 20.26 2.74
CA HIS A 301 4.62 18.81 2.98
C HIS A 301 6.04 18.24 3.09
N ASP A 302 7.01 18.83 2.42
CA ASP A 302 8.41 18.44 2.36
C ASP A 302 9.29 19.16 3.39
N GLY A 303 8.71 19.95 4.30
CA GLY A 303 9.42 20.70 5.34
C GLY A 303 9.77 19.85 6.57
N GLU A 304 10.82 20.25 7.31
CA GLU A 304 11.22 19.56 8.56
C GLU A 304 10.11 19.55 9.63
N LYS A 305 9.32 20.62 9.71
CA LYS A 305 8.17 20.67 10.62
C LYS A 305 7.10 19.65 10.25
N ALA A 306 6.89 19.40 8.97
CA ALA A 306 5.94 18.36 8.52
C ALA A 306 6.42 16.97 8.92
N LYS A 307 7.71 16.67 8.82
CA LYS A 307 8.31 15.41 9.30
C LYS A 307 8.10 15.22 10.81
N GLU A 308 8.39 16.24 11.60
CA GLU A 308 8.19 16.20 13.05
C GLU A 308 6.73 15.90 13.42
N ILE A 309 5.78 16.59 12.79
CA ILE A 309 4.35 16.40 13.02
C ILE A 309 3.92 15.02 12.58
N ASN A 310 4.39 14.55 11.43
CA ASN A 310 4.14 13.20 10.93
C ASN A 310 4.54 12.13 11.96
N ILE A 311 5.75 12.18 12.50
CA ILE A 311 6.22 11.23 13.52
C ILE A 311 5.35 11.32 14.77
N LYS A 312 5.12 12.51 15.31
CA LYS A 312 4.34 12.72 16.55
C LYS A 312 2.89 12.25 16.44
N ILE A 313 2.24 12.42 15.29
CA ILE A 313 0.88 11.93 15.04
C ILE A 313 0.86 10.42 15.15
N PHE A 314 1.74 9.72 14.45
CA PHE A 314 1.73 8.25 14.42
C PHE A 314 2.20 7.65 15.75
N GLU A 315 3.17 8.26 16.41
CA GLU A 315 3.57 7.88 17.77
C GLU A 315 2.40 7.99 18.75
N THR A 316 1.65 9.10 18.68
CA THR A 316 0.46 9.32 19.52
C THR A 316 -0.64 8.27 19.31
N ILE A 317 -0.94 7.96 18.05
CA ILE A 317 -1.95 6.95 17.69
C ILE A 317 -1.51 5.57 18.17
N TYR A 318 -0.25 5.21 17.94
CA TYR A 318 0.27 3.90 18.35
C TYR A 318 0.30 3.75 19.86
N PHE A 319 0.76 4.79 20.60
CA PHE A 319 0.73 4.80 22.07
C PHE A 319 -0.69 4.60 22.60
N GLY A 320 -1.65 5.43 22.16
CA GLY A 320 -3.05 5.34 22.60
C GLY A 320 -3.71 4.01 22.25
N SER A 321 -3.39 3.44 21.07
CA SER A 321 -3.92 2.15 20.65
C SER A 321 -3.39 1.00 21.50
N VAL A 322 -2.08 0.97 21.76
CA VAL A 322 -1.45 -0.09 22.58
C VAL A 322 -1.91 0.01 24.02
N GLU A 323 -1.98 1.22 24.59
CA GLU A 323 -2.48 1.42 25.96
C GLU A 323 -3.94 0.99 26.10
N SER A 324 -4.81 1.37 25.17
CA SER A 324 -6.21 0.90 25.17
C SER A 324 -6.32 -0.61 25.06
N SER A 325 -5.50 -1.22 24.21
CA SER A 325 -5.45 -2.68 24.06
C SER A 325 -4.96 -3.38 25.33
N MET A 326 -4.02 -2.79 26.06
CA MET A 326 -3.56 -3.27 27.37
C MET A 326 -4.67 -3.12 28.43
N GLU A 327 -5.36 -1.99 28.48
CA GLU A 327 -6.50 -1.80 29.38
C GLU A 327 -7.62 -2.83 29.13
N LEU A 328 -7.96 -3.07 27.86
CA LEU A 328 -8.93 -4.11 27.49
C LEU A 328 -8.45 -5.51 27.89
N SER A 329 -7.14 -5.76 27.85
CA SER A 329 -6.56 -7.04 28.28
C SER A 329 -6.72 -7.26 29.79
N LYS A 330 -6.62 -6.21 30.62
CA LYS A 330 -6.92 -6.30 32.08
C LYS A 330 -8.37 -6.74 32.33
N GLU A 331 -9.30 -6.27 31.50
CA GLU A 331 -10.73 -6.58 31.66
C GLU A 331 -11.10 -7.95 31.05
N LYS A 332 -10.55 -8.29 29.88
CA LYS A 332 -11.04 -9.37 28.99
C LYS A 332 -9.99 -10.44 28.68
N LYS A 333 -8.79 -10.37 29.23
CA LYS A 333 -7.60 -11.20 28.94
C LYS A 333 -6.93 -10.85 27.60
N PRO A 334 -5.62 -11.18 27.45
CA PRO A 334 -4.89 -11.05 26.20
C PRO A 334 -5.53 -11.85 25.06
N TYR A 335 -5.17 -11.53 23.80
CA TYR A 335 -5.49 -12.39 22.67
C TYR A 335 -4.81 -13.76 22.81
N SER A 336 -5.40 -14.80 22.21
CA SER A 336 -5.02 -16.21 22.51
C SER A 336 -3.57 -16.55 22.18
N THR A 337 -2.98 -15.94 21.17
CA THR A 337 -1.61 -16.17 20.71
C THR A 337 -0.60 -15.12 21.20
N PHE A 338 -0.91 -14.43 22.27
CA PHE A 338 -0.06 -13.37 22.85
C PHE A 338 1.31 -13.89 23.30
N LYS A 339 1.35 -15.04 23.96
CA LYS A 339 2.58 -15.60 24.52
C LYS A 339 3.60 -15.92 23.40
N GLY A 340 4.81 -15.45 23.55
CA GLY A 340 5.89 -15.62 22.58
C GLY A 340 5.89 -14.56 21.46
N SER A 341 4.92 -13.65 21.43
CA SER A 341 4.97 -12.50 20.52
C SER A 341 6.01 -11.46 20.99
N PRO A 342 6.58 -10.63 20.09
CA PRO A 342 7.51 -9.58 20.47
C PRO A 342 6.97 -8.66 21.58
N ILE A 343 5.72 -8.27 21.50
CA ILE A 343 5.10 -7.40 22.50
C ILE A 343 4.98 -8.09 23.87
N SER A 344 4.85 -9.43 23.91
CA SER A 344 4.88 -10.19 25.17
C SER A 344 6.23 -10.16 25.87
N GLU A 345 7.29 -9.86 25.10
CA GLU A 345 8.65 -9.65 25.59
C GLU A 345 8.96 -8.16 25.83
N GLY A 346 7.97 -7.30 25.77
CA GLY A 346 8.11 -5.86 25.91
C GLY A 346 8.70 -5.13 24.71
N LYS A 347 8.70 -5.75 23.53
CA LYS A 347 9.20 -5.15 22.29
C LYS A 347 8.03 -4.54 21.52
N PHE A 348 8.00 -3.21 21.43
CA PHE A 348 7.07 -2.48 20.60
C PHE A 348 7.51 -2.42 19.15
N GLN A 349 6.67 -1.87 18.25
CA GLN A 349 7.00 -1.79 16.83
C GLN A 349 8.28 -1.00 16.58
N PHE A 350 8.50 0.13 17.25
CA PHE A 350 9.70 0.93 17.09
C PHE A 350 10.98 0.21 17.56
N ASP A 351 10.90 -0.71 18.54
CA ASP A 351 12.02 -1.56 18.93
C ASP A 351 12.42 -2.51 17.79
N LEU A 352 11.43 -3.04 17.05
CA LEU A 352 11.68 -3.90 15.87
C LEU A 352 12.27 -3.12 14.69
N TRP A 353 12.15 -1.78 14.69
CA TRP A 353 12.78 -0.88 13.74
C TRP A 353 14.12 -0.33 14.24
N ASN A 354 14.58 -0.72 15.42
CA ASN A 354 15.75 -0.17 16.10
C ASN A 354 15.69 1.37 16.19
N THR A 355 14.52 1.92 16.46
CA THR A 355 14.23 3.35 16.55
C THR A 355 13.77 3.68 17.96
N ALA A 356 14.24 4.79 18.52
CA ALA A 356 13.76 5.28 19.81
C ALA A 356 12.52 6.17 19.62
N PRO A 357 11.46 6.02 20.45
CA PRO A 357 10.34 6.94 20.48
C PRO A 357 10.75 8.30 21.05
N SER A 358 9.90 9.31 20.91
CA SER A 358 10.11 10.60 21.58
C SER A 358 9.80 10.51 23.09
N ASN A 359 10.08 11.59 23.80
CA ASN A 359 9.72 11.71 25.23
C ASN A 359 8.29 12.23 25.44
N MET A 360 7.44 12.22 24.41
CA MET A 360 6.08 12.77 24.49
C MET A 360 5.15 11.89 25.31
N TRP A 361 5.36 10.56 25.28
CA TRP A 361 4.55 9.56 25.96
C TRP A 361 5.42 8.67 26.87
N ASP A 362 4.84 8.18 27.98
CA ASP A 362 5.53 7.29 28.92
C ASP A 362 5.53 5.83 28.46
N TRP A 363 6.37 5.54 27.48
CA TRP A 363 6.54 4.20 26.92
C TRP A 363 7.07 3.19 27.94
N GLU A 364 7.89 3.63 28.91
CA GLU A 364 8.46 2.71 29.91
C GLU A 364 7.41 2.19 30.90
N THR A 365 6.51 3.04 31.35
CA THR A 365 5.39 2.59 32.19
C THR A 365 4.45 1.69 31.40
N LEU A 366 4.14 2.04 30.14
CA LEU A 366 3.30 1.21 29.29
C LEU A 366 3.94 -0.16 29.02
N ARG A 367 5.26 -0.22 28.79
CA ARG A 367 6.00 -1.47 28.59
C ARG A 367 5.84 -2.42 29.78
N LYS A 368 6.02 -1.93 30.99
CA LYS A 368 5.83 -2.71 32.23
C LYS A 368 4.41 -3.26 32.34
N GLN A 369 3.41 -2.41 32.08
CA GLN A 369 2.00 -2.80 32.15
C GLN A 369 1.64 -3.83 31.05
N VAL A 370 2.18 -3.69 29.84
CA VAL A 370 1.98 -4.66 28.75
C VAL A 370 2.60 -6.02 29.09
N MET A 371 3.79 -6.05 29.68
CA MET A 371 4.43 -7.30 30.11
C MET A 371 3.66 -7.98 31.25
N GLU A 372 3.02 -7.22 32.14
CA GLU A 372 2.23 -7.73 33.28
C GLU A 372 0.85 -8.19 32.85
N HIS A 373 0.14 -7.43 32.02
CA HIS A 373 -1.27 -7.65 31.72
C HIS A 373 -1.55 -8.16 30.30
N GLY A 374 -0.55 -8.10 29.40
CA GLY A 374 -0.72 -8.38 27.98
C GLY A 374 -1.46 -7.29 27.24
N VAL A 375 -1.75 -7.54 25.97
CA VAL A 375 -2.61 -6.70 25.11
C VAL A 375 -3.75 -7.52 24.52
N ARG A 376 -4.87 -6.89 24.25
CA ARG A 376 -6.08 -7.53 23.73
C ARG A 376 -6.00 -7.81 22.22
N ASN A 377 -5.21 -7.01 21.48
CA ASN A 377 -5.11 -7.03 20.02
C ASN A 377 -3.67 -7.34 19.61
N SER A 378 -3.47 -8.26 18.68
CA SER A 378 -2.13 -8.63 18.20
C SER A 378 -1.47 -7.54 17.35
N LEU A 379 -2.27 -6.77 16.62
CA LEU A 379 -1.86 -5.64 15.79
C LEU A 379 -2.88 -4.51 15.96
N THR A 380 -2.44 -3.25 15.84
CA THR A 380 -3.28 -2.10 16.19
C THR A 380 -3.36 -1.03 15.10
N THR A 381 -2.30 -0.81 14.32
CA THR A 381 -2.21 0.31 13.38
C THR A 381 -1.94 -0.11 11.94
N ALA A 382 -2.64 0.52 10.99
CA ALA A 382 -2.46 0.32 9.55
C ALA A 382 -2.95 1.55 8.79
N CYS A 383 -2.34 1.89 7.67
CA CYS A 383 -2.75 3.04 6.85
C CYS A 383 -3.39 2.60 5.54
N MET A 384 -4.73 2.44 5.59
CA MET A 384 -5.55 2.14 4.42
C MET A 384 -5.70 3.37 3.49
N PRO A 385 -6.13 3.19 2.22
CA PRO A 385 -6.22 4.29 1.24
C PRO A 385 -7.24 5.38 1.59
N THR A 386 -8.29 5.08 2.33
CA THR A 386 -9.41 5.98 2.73
C THR A 386 -10.13 6.69 1.57
N ALA A 387 -10.11 6.11 0.37
CA ALA A 387 -10.65 6.72 -0.84
C ALA A 387 -12.14 7.15 -0.72
N SER A 388 -12.98 6.33 -0.07
CA SER A 388 -14.40 6.65 0.13
C SER A 388 -14.66 7.48 1.39
N THR A 389 -14.02 7.13 2.50
CA THR A 389 -14.22 7.82 3.79
C THR A 389 -13.63 9.23 3.79
N GLY A 390 -12.52 9.45 3.09
CA GLY A 390 -11.96 10.78 2.85
C GLY A 390 -12.95 11.69 2.12
N ILE A 391 -13.60 11.17 1.07
CA ILE A 391 -14.64 11.92 0.32
C ILE A 391 -15.83 12.28 1.21
N ILE A 392 -16.35 11.31 1.98
CA ILE A 392 -17.52 11.52 2.85
C ILE A 392 -17.25 12.63 3.87
N LEU A 393 -16.05 12.67 4.43
CA LEU A 393 -15.66 13.67 5.43
C LEU A 393 -15.04 14.93 4.80
N GLY A 394 -14.82 14.94 3.49
CA GLY A 394 -14.20 16.07 2.77
C GLY A 394 -12.71 16.24 3.10
N ASN A 395 -12.00 15.16 3.38
CA ASN A 395 -10.57 15.16 3.68
C ASN A 395 -9.76 14.61 2.51
N THR A 396 -8.47 14.95 2.45
CA THR A 396 -7.50 14.25 1.59
C THR A 396 -7.36 12.79 2.00
N GLU A 397 -6.97 11.94 1.06
CA GLU A 397 -6.84 10.50 1.28
C GLU A 397 -5.63 10.20 2.17
N THR A 398 -5.85 9.44 3.25
CA THR A 398 -4.82 8.95 4.16
C THR A 398 -3.68 9.98 4.40
N PHE A 399 -2.46 9.60 4.09
CA PHE A 399 -1.24 10.42 4.18
C PHE A 399 -0.79 10.96 2.81
N GLN A 400 -1.60 10.80 1.75
CA GLN A 400 -1.23 11.17 0.39
C GLN A 400 -1.06 12.69 0.25
N VAL A 401 -0.07 13.08 -0.54
CA VAL A 401 0.05 14.48 -0.99
C VAL A 401 -1.09 14.79 -1.94
N GLN A 402 -1.61 16.01 -1.91
CA GLN A 402 -2.68 16.44 -2.79
C GLN A 402 -2.29 16.28 -4.27
N THR A 403 -3.14 15.64 -5.05
CA THR A 403 -2.85 15.38 -6.47
C THR A 403 -3.09 16.58 -7.37
N SER A 404 -4.05 17.43 -6.98
CA SER A 404 -4.42 18.65 -7.73
C SER A 404 -5.20 19.60 -6.82
N ASN A 405 -4.98 20.90 -6.91
CA ASN A 405 -5.75 21.88 -6.14
C ASN A 405 -7.13 22.19 -6.76
N ILE A 406 -7.38 21.74 -8.01
CA ILE A 406 -8.69 21.79 -8.65
C ILE A 406 -8.82 20.60 -9.60
N TYR A 407 -9.90 19.84 -9.49
CA TYR A 407 -10.11 18.67 -10.33
C TYR A 407 -11.60 18.40 -10.56
N LYS A 408 -11.90 17.73 -11.64
CA LYS A 408 -13.24 17.25 -11.96
C LYS A 408 -13.45 15.86 -11.40
N ARG A 409 -14.59 15.65 -10.75
CA ARG A 409 -15.06 14.35 -10.29
C ARG A 409 -16.32 13.97 -11.04
N GLN A 410 -16.26 12.83 -11.71
CA GLN A 410 -17.43 12.23 -12.32
C GLN A 410 -18.07 11.25 -11.35
N THR A 411 -19.38 11.39 -11.13
CA THR A 411 -20.22 10.51 -10.33
C THR A 411 -21.42 10.07 -11.15
N LEU A 412 -22.21 9.13 -10.64
CA LEU A 412 -23.49 8.73 -11.26
C LEU A 412 -24.48 9.91 -11.37
N SER A 413 -24.33 10.93 -10.51
CA SER A 413 -25.20 12.13 -10.48
C SER A 413 -24.70 13.28 -11.35
N GLY A 414 -23.53 13.15 -11.99
CA GLY A 414 -22.96 14.17 -12.84
C GLY A 414 -21.47 14.45 -12.59
N GLU A 415 -20.98 15.50 -13.25
CA GLU A 415 -19.61 15.97 -13.13
C GLU A 415 -19.54 17.18 -12.19
N PHE A 416 -18.63 17.12 -11.21
CA PHE A 416 -18.44 18.18 -10.20
C PHE A 416 -17.02 18.70 -10.25
N LEU A 417 -16.88 20.03 -10.23
CA LEU A 417 -15.59 20.69 -10.05
C LEU A 417 -15.29 20.81 -8.56
N LEU A 418 -14.24 20.16 -8.10
CA LEU A 418 -13.78 20.20 -6.72
C LEU A 418 -12.53 21.07 -6.61
N VAL A 419 -12.49 21.90 -5.59
CA VAL A 419 -11.39 22.83 -5.32
C VAL A 419 -10.84 22.58 -3.93
N ASN A 420 -9.52 22.71 -3.76
CA ASN A 420 -8.90 22.68 -2.45
C ASN A 420 -9.44 23.87 -1.61
N ARG A 421 -10.32 23.55 -0.66
CA ARG A 421 -11.02 24.54 0.18
C ARG A 421 -10.07 25.39 1.03
N HIS A 422 -8.92 24.82 1.43
CA HIS A 422 -7.91 25.51 2.23
C HIS A 422 -7.24 26.60 1.39
N LEU A 423 -6.86 26.27 0.14
CA LEU A 423 -6.30 27.23 -0.81
C LEU A 423 -7.28 28.36 -1.11
N VAL A 424 -8.55 28.03 -1.38
CA VAL A 424 -9.59 29.04 -1.63
C VAL A 424 -9.74 29.99 -0.45
N LYS A 425 -9.75 29.45 0.79
CA LYS A 425 -9.84 30.24 2.00
C LYS A 425 -8.66 31.21 2.17
N GLU A 426 -7.43 30.74 1.92
CA GLU A 426 -6.24 31.59 2.02
C GLU A 426 -6.18 32.66 0.92
N LEU A 427 -6.51 32.30 -0.33
CA LEU A 427 -6.59 33.27 -1.44
C LEU A 427 -7.71 34.30 -1.22
N SER A 428 -8.87 33.87 -0.68
CA SER A 428 -9.98 34.79 -0.36
C SER A 428 -9.61 35.79 0.73
N LYS A 429 -8.92 35.35 1.79
CA LYS A 429 -8.41 36.24 2.85
C LYS A 429 -7.46 37.32 2.30
N ARG A 430 -6.72 37.02 1.25
CA ARG A 430 -5.77 37.94 0.58
C ARG A 430 -6.39 38.73 -0.55
N GLY A 431 -7.70 38.55 -0.85
CA GLY A 431 -8.38 39.19 -1.96
C GLY A 431 -7.96 38.70 -3.35
N LEU A 432 -7.30 37.52 -3.43
CA LEU A 432 -6.74 36.95 -4.66
C LEU A 432 -7.66 35.89 -5.32
N TRP A 433 -8.70 35.42 -4.62
CA TRP A 433 -9.62 34.44 -5.17
C TRP A 433 -10.66 35.08 -6.10
N GLY A 434 -10.74 34.61 -7.32
CA GLY A 434 -11.71 35.06 -8.31
C GLY A 434 -11.73 34.15 -9.53
N LYS A 435 -12.53 34.55 -10.54
CA LYS A 435 -12.66 33.77 -11.78
C LYS A 435 -11.31 33.59 -12.47
N GLU A 436 -10.51 34.62 -12.51
CA GLU A 436 -9.20 34.58 -13.17
C GLU A 436 -8.23 33.64 -12.48
N MET A 437 -8.12 33.70 -11.14
CA MET A 437 -7.27 32.79 -10.35
C MET A 437 -7.73 31.35 -10.53
N ARG A 438 -9.05 31.09 -10.46
CA ARG A 438 -9.59 29.73 -10.70
C ARG A 438 -9.21 29.23 -12.09
N ASP A 439 -9.38 30.04 -13.12
CA ASP A 439 -9.10 29.69 -14.51
C ASP A 439 -7.59 29.42 -14.71
N ASN A 440 -6.71 30.18 -14.05
CA ASN A 440 -5.25 29.95 -14.07
C ASN A 440 -4.91 28.60 -13.44
N ILE A 441 -5.47 28.26 -12.27
CA ILE A 441 -5.24 26.97 -11.63
C ILE A 441 -5.73 25.81 -12.51
N ILE A 442 -6.86 25.97 -13.22
CA ILE A 442 -7.35 24.95 -14.17
C ILE A 442 -6.38 24.78 -15.35
N LEU A 443 -5.87 25.87 -15.92
CA LEU A 443 -4.91 25.84 -17.03
C LEU A 443 -3.61 25.12 -16.63
N GLU A 444 -3.16 25.31 -15.39
CA GLU A 444 -1.98 24.65 -14.83
C GLU A 444 -2.27 23.25 -14.26
N ASN A 445 -3.37 22.59 -14.65
CA ASN A 445 -3.74 21.24 -14.19
C ASN A 445 -3.84 21.10 -12.66
N GLY A 446 -4.23 22.17 -11.98
CA GLY A 446 -4.35 22.23 -10.52
C GLY A 446 -3.04 22.55 -9.79
N SER A 447 -1.95 22.82 -10.50
CA SER A 447 -0.74 23.40 -9.94
C SER A 447 -0.90 24.89 -9.68
N VAL A 448 -0.13 25.41 -8.74
CA VAL A 448 -0.02 26.85 -8.47
C VAL A 448 1.39 27.40 -8.76
N GLN A 449 2.31 26.54 -9.21
CA GLN A 449 3.74 26.86 -9.29
C GLN A 449 4.05 27.91 -10.38
N ASN A 450 3.39 27.80 -11.55
CA ASN A 450 3.67 28.65 -12.71
C ASN A 450 2.71 29.82 -12.87
N ILE A 451 1.85 30.08 -11.87
CA ILE A 451 0.90 31.20 -11.93
C ILE A 451 1.66 32.50 -11.63
N PRO A 452 1.65 33.49 -12.53
CA PRO A 452 2.28 34.77 -12.29
C PRO A 452 1.72 35.47 -11.03
N ASP A 453 2.58 36.16 -10.29
CA ASP A 453 2.26 36.92 -9.08
C ASP A 453 1.56 36.11 -7.96
N PHE A 454 1.64 34.75 -8.01
CA PHE A 454 1.11 33.91 -6.95
C PHE A 454 2.02 33.98 -5.72
N PRO A 455 1.47 34.10 -4.49
CA PRO A 455 2.29 34.21 -3.27
C PRO A 455 3.21 32.99 -3.05
N GLU A 456 4.52 33.23 -2.87
CA GLU A 456 5.53 32.16 -2.74
C GLU A 456 5.29 31.25 -1.54
N ASP A 457 4.84 31.77 -0.41
CA ASP A 457 4.50 30.98 0.77
C ASP A 457 3.36 29.98 0.51
N LEU A 458 2.42 30.35 -0.37
CA LEU A 458 1.35 29.45 -0.79
C LEU A 458 1.81 28.48 -1.88
N LYS A 459 2.77 28.86 -2.75
CA LYS A 459 3.35 27.92 -3.71
C LYS A 459 3.97 26.73 -2.99
N GLU A 460 4.79 26.98 -1.98
CA GLU A 460 5.44 25.92 -1.19
C GLU A 460 4.43 25.04 -0.45
N THR A 461 3.40 25.64 0.18
CA THR A 461 2.39 24.91 0.96
C THR A 461 1.46 24.07 0.08
N TYR A 462 1.12 24.55 -1.13
CA TYR A 462 0.11 23.92 -2.01
C TYR A 462 0.73 23.19 -3.21
N LYS A 463 1.98 22.74 -3.10
CA LYS A 463 2.58 21.80 -4.05
C LYS A 463 1.69 20.59 -4.23
N THR A 464 1.56 20.15 -5.47
CA THR A 464 0.91 18.87 -5.78
C THR A 464 1.90 17.70 -5.66
N VAL A 465 1.40 16.48 -5.67
CA VAL A 465 2.24 15.29 -5.62
C VAL A 465 3.21 15.18 -6.80
N TRP A 466 2.87 15.80 -7.93
CA TRP A 466 3.71 15.83 -9.13
C TRP A 466 4.94 16.74 -9.01
N GLU A 467 4.88 17.67 -8.08
CA GLU A 467 5.91 18.67 -7.76
C GLU A 467 6.72 18.29 -6.52
N THR A 468 6.21 17.30 -5.78
CA THR A 468 6.86 16.76 -4.59
C THR A 468 7.80 15.63 -4.96
N SER A 469 9.03 15.65 -4.44
CA SER A 469 9.98 14.55 -4.63
C SER A 469 9.43 13.23 -4.07
N GLN A 470 9.47 12.17 -4.86
CA GLN A 470 9.06 10.85 -4.37
C GLN A 470 10.00 10.31 -3.28
N LYS A 471 11.24 10.79 -3.23
CA LYS A 471 12.13 10.56 -2.09
C LYS A 471 11.51 11.07 -0.80
N THR A 472 10.93 12.27 -0.80
CA THR A 472 10.21 12.82 0.37
C THR A 472 9.02 11.95 0.78
N VAL A 473 8.24 11.44 -0.18
CA VAL A 473 7.11 10.54 0.10
C VAL A 473 7.58 9.26 0.80
N ILE A 474 8.68 8.66 0.31
CA ILE A 474 9.29 7.46 0.90
C ILE A 474 9.88 7.78 2.28
N ASP A 475 10.59 8.90 2.44
CA ASP A 475 11.16 9.32 3.72
C ASP A 475 10.07 9.53 4.78
N MET A 476 8.98 10.24 4.44
CA MET A 476 7.83 10.44 5.33
C MET A 476 7.17 9.12 5.73
N ALA A 477 7.11 8.14 4.81
CA ALA A 477 6.61 6.81 5.10
C ALA A 477 7.55 6.03 6.04
N ALA A 478 8.87 6.15 5.86
CA ALA A 478 9.86 5.52 6.72
C ALA A 478 9.88 6.14 8.13
N ASP A 479 9.72 7.47 8.22
CA ASP A 479 9.70 8.20 9.50
C ASP A 479 8.53 7.79 10.41
N ARG A 480 7.34 7.49 9.84
CA ARG A 480 6.17 7.04 10.62
C ARG A 480 6.07 5.52 10.78
N ALA A 481 6.78 4.74 9.95
CA ALA A 481 6.68 3.28 9.95
C ALA A 481 7.01 2.61 11.30
N PRO A 482 7.92 3.13 12.16
CA PRO A 482 8.16 2.60 13.50
C PRO A 482 6.94 2.62 14.44
N PHE A 483 5.89 3.34 14.08
CA PHE A 483 4.65 3.45 14.84
C PHE A 483 3.44 2.83 14.10
N ILE A 484 3.70 2.05 13.04
CA ILE A 484 2.68 1.31 12.29
C ILE A 484 3.06 -0.16 12.33
N ASP A 485 2.37 -0.94 13.17
CA ASP A 485 2.69 -2.35 13.35
C ASP A 485 2.29 -3.23 12.17
N GLN A 486 1.30 -2.84 11.39
CA GLN A 486 1.04 -3.40 10.06
C GLN A 486 1.83 -2.62 8.98
N THR A 487 1.20 -2.08 7.93
CA THR A 487 1.92 -1.31 6.90
C THR A 487 1.05 -0.19 6.29
N GLN A 488 1.43 0.32 5.13
CA GLN A 488 0.90 1.55 4.54
C GLN A 488 0.61 1.36 3.05
N SER A 489 -0.58 1.76 2.59
CA SER A 489 -0.96 1.77 1.16
C SER A 489 -0.30 2.96 0.44
N MET A 490 1.01 2.92 0.25
CA MET A 490 1.80 4.01 -0.31
C MET A 490 1.81 3.98 -1.83
N ASN A 491 1.18 4.95 -2.49
CA ASN A 491 1.35 5.18 -3.92
C ASN A 491 2.65 5.93 -4.22
N LEU A 492 3.27 5.61 -5.36
CA LEU A 492 4.36 6.40 -5.93
C LEU A 492 3.88 7.09 -7.22
N TRP A 493 4.36 8.31 -7.45
CA TRP A 493 3.83 9.20 -8.48
C TRP A 493 4.95 9.73 -9.38
N LEU A 494 4.87 9.44 -10.66
CA LEU A 494 5.80 9.96 -11.66
C LEU A 494 5.02 10.47 -12.87
N SER A 495 5.18 11.74 -13.22
CA SER A 495 4.57 12.30 -14.44
C SER A 495 5.07 11.59 -15.70
N SER A 496 6.36 11.27 -15.73
CA SER A 496 7.03 10.54 -16.83
C SER A 496 7.89 9.44 -16.23
N PRO A 497 7.33 8.23 -16.01
CA PRO A 497 8.08 7.11 -15.45
C PRO A 497 9.10 6.58 -16.46
N THR A 498 10.32 6.36 -15.96
CA THR A 498 11.39 5.66 -16.69
C THR A 498 11.89 4.51 -15.83
N PHE A 499 12.49 3.49 -16.45
CA PHE A 499 13.09 2.38 -15.73
C PHE A 499 14.00 2.85 -14.59
N GLY A 500 14.95 3.75 -14.88
CA GLY A 500 15.91 4.22 -13.87
C GLY A 500 15.24 4.92 -12.67
N LYS A 501 14.22 5.76 -12.90
CA LYS A 501 13.49 6.43 -11.82
C LYS A 501 12.72 5.43 -10.96
N VAL A 502 11.98 4.50 -11.57
CA VAL A 502 11.19 3.51 -10.84
C VAL A 502 12.10 2.55 -10.07
N ASN A 503 13.16 2.06 -10.69
CA ASN A 503 14.15 1.21 -10.02
C ASN A 503 14.79 1.91 -8.81
N SER A 504 15.19 3.17 -8.96
CA SER A 504 15.77 3.96 -7.86
C SER A 504 14.79 4.11 -6.69
N MET A 505 13.49 4.32 -6.95
CA MET A 505 12.47 4.40 -5.90
C MET A 505 12.31 3.05 -5.17
N HIS A 506 12.26 1.93 -5.89
CA HIS A 506 12.16 0.60 -5.28
C HIS A 506 13.38 0.27 -4.41
N MET A 507 14.59 0.50 -4.94
CA MET A 507 15.82 0.30 -4.18
C MET A 507 15.88 1.19 -2.94
N TYR A 508 15.42 2.44 -3.06
CA TYR A 508 15.40 3.37 -1.94
C TYR A 508 14.39 2.96 -0.86
N ALA A 509 13.17 2.59 -1.24
CA ALA A 509 12.14 2.11 -0.32
C ALA A 509 12.57 0.82 0.42
N TRP A 510 13.19 -0.11 -0.30
CA TRP A 510 13.76 -1.31 0.29
C TRP A 510 14.87 -1.00 1.30
N LYS A 511 15.85 -0.15 0.94
CA LYS A 511 16.96 0.27 1.83
C LYS A 511 16.48 1.03 3.07
N LYS A 512 15.32 1.70 2.98
CA LYS A 512 14.65 2.31 4.14
C LYS A 512 13.98 1.30 5.06
N GLY A 513 13.93 0.03 4.69
CA GLY A 513 13.34 -1.05 5.49
C GLY A 513 11.82 -1.04 5.54
N LEU A 514 11.16 -0.40 4.57
CA LEU A 514 9.71 -0.39 4.47
C LEU A 514 9.14 -1.79 4.26
N LYS A 515 7.96 -2.07 4.82
CA LYS A 515 7.20 -3.31 4.59
C LYS A 515 6.51 -3.26 3.22
N THR A 516 5.84 -2.15 2.91
CA THR A 516 5.26 -1.87 1.58
C THR A 516 6.09 -0.81 0.89
N GLY A 517 6.71 -1.15 -0.23
CA GLY A 517 7.49 -0.22 -1.03
C GLY A 517 6.64 0.57 -2.02
N MET A 518 5.56 -0.04 -2.53
CA MET A 518 4.64 0.60 -3.47
C MET A 518 3.31 -0.13 -3.53
N TYR A 519 2.20 0.61 -3.41
CA TYR A 519 0.85 0.15 -3.74
C TYR A 519 0.63 0.28 -5.24
N TYR A 520 0.36 1.47 -5.77
CA TYR A 520 0.31 1.73 -7.21
C TYR A 520 1.43 2.66 -7.66
N LEU A 521 1.96 2.41 -8.86
CA LEU A 521 2.65 3.44 -9.63
C LEU A 521 1.62 4.28 -10.37
N ARG A 522 1.56 5.57 -10.06
CA ARG A 522 0.66 6.53 -10.70
C ARG A 522 1.44 7.39 -11.68
N SER A 523 0.93 7.50 -12.91
CA SER A 523 1.49 8.36 -13.95
C SER A 523 0.45 9.36 -14.45
N ARG A 524 0.88 10.46 -15.04
CA ARG A 524 -0.03 11.36 -15.77
C ARG A 524 -0.46 10.71 -17.07
N SER A 525 -1.69 11.05 -17.51
CA SER A 525 -2.14 10.72 -18.86
C SER A 525 -1.25 11.41 -19.90
N ALA A 526 -0.91 10.70 -20.96
CA ALA A 526 -0.15 11.28 -22.08
C ALA A 526 -0.91 12.39 -22.84
N VAL A 527 -2.24 12.44 -22.67
CA VAL A 527 -3.11 13.44 -23.30
C VAL A 527 -3.82 14.25 -22.22
N ASP A 528 -3.62 15.56 -22.22
CA ASP A 528 -4.35 16.47 -21.33
C ASP A 528 -5.84 16.46 -21.67
N ALA A 529 -6.69 16.39 -20.65
CA ALA A 529 -8.14 16.53 -20.83
C ALA A 529 -8.48 17.92 -21.37
N VAL A 530 -9.44 17.99 -22.30
CA VAL A 530 -9.89 19.27 -22.87
C VAL A 530 -10.47 20.17 -21.77
N LYS A 531 -9.88 21.35 -21.60
CA LYS A 531 -10.21 22.32 -20.54
C LYS A 531 -11.41 23.19 -20.94
N VAL A 532 -12.56 22.60 -21.12
CA VAL A 532 -13.78 23.25 -21.68
C VAL A 532 -14.35 24.39 -20.81
N THR A 533 -13.93 24.45 -19.53
CA THR A 533 -14.44 25.46 -18.57
C THR A 533 -13.69 26.78 -18.58
N VAL A 534 -12.62 26.91 -19.38
CA VAL A 534 -11.82 28.13 -19.51
C VAL A 534 -12.18 28.86 -20.82
N SER A 535 -12.19 30.17 -20.80
CA SER A 535 -12.53 30.95 -22.01
C SER A 535 -11.58 30.65 -23.17
N SER A 536 -12.12 30.56 -24.39
CA SER A 536 -11.39 30.25 -25.63
C SER A 536 -10.17 31.15 -25.88
N GLU A 537 -10.27 32.44 -25.49
CA GLU A 537 -9.16 33.40 -25.61
C GLU A 537 -7.98 33.06 -24.69
N LYS A 538 -8.25 32.58 -23.46
CA LYS A 538 -7.21 32.20 -22.52
C LYS A 538 -6.55 30.89 -22.93
N GLN A 539 -7.31 29.92 -23.47
CA GLN A 539 -6.79 28.70 -24.04
C GLN A 539 -5.85 28.95 -25.23
N ALA A 540 -6.24 29.84 -26.15
CA ALA A 540 -5.41 30.20 -27.30
C ALA A 540 -4.09 30.87 -26.87
N LYS A 541 -4.15 31.76 -25.88
CA LYS A 541 -2.97 32.46 -25.35
C LYS A 541 -2.00 31.49 -24.61
N ASP A 542 -2.52 30.52 -23.83
CA ASP A 542 -1.73 29.52 -23.17
C ASP A 542 -1.07 28.54 -24.15
N GLN A 543 -1.79 28.12 -25.20
CA GLN A 543 -1.24 27.29 -26.26
C GLN A 543 -0.14 27.99 -27.04
N PHE A 544 -0.30 29.29 -27.30
CA PHE A 544 0.71 30.09 -27.99
C PHE A 544 1.99 30.25 -27.15
N LEU A 545 1.85 30.50 -25.85
CA LEU A 545 2.97 30.64 -24.93
C LEU A 545 3.74 29.30 -24.74
N LYS A 546 3.02 28.18 -24.63
CA LYS A 546 3.65 26.85 -24.53
C LYS A 546 4.34 26.43 -25.83
N ALA A 547 3.80 26.77 -27.00
CA ALA A 547 4.43 26.55 -28.29
C ALA A 547 5.69 27.41 -28.49
N SER A 548 5.73 28.62 -27.97
CA SER A 548 6.92 29.49 -28.02
C SER A 548 8.03 29.08 -27.06
N GLN A 549 7.71 28.42 -25.95
CA GLN A 549 8.69 27.87 -25.01
C GLN A 549 9.31 26.55 -25.46
N ASN A 550 8.60 25.76 -26.30
CA ASN A 550 9.10 24.50 -26.87
C ASN A 550 9.93 24.69 -28.16
N ASN A 551 10.11 25.92 -28.63
CA ASN A 551 10.90 26.25 -29.82
C ASN A 551 12.34 26.72 -29.50
N GLU A 552 12.94 26.33 -28.39
CA GLU A 552 14.40 26.36 -28.28
C GLU A 552 14.96 25.22 -29.16
N PRO A 553 15.95 25.50 -30.05
CA PRO A 553 16.49 24.49 -30.92
C PRO A 553 17.15 23.38 -30.07
N GLU A 554 16.69 22.15 -30.21
CA GLU A 554 17.45 20.98 -29.78
C GLU A 554 18.83 21.03 -30.44
N ASP A 555 19.84 21.33 -29.68
CA ASP A 555 21.22 21.16 -30.10
C ASP A 555 21.43 19.68 -30.51
N CYS A 556 21.66 19.51 -31.79
CA CYS A 556 21.91 18.22 -32.43
C CYS A 556 23.19 17.60 -31.85
N LEU A 557 23.08 16.72 -30.87
CA LEU A 557 24.20 15.92 -30.29
C LEU A 557 24.59 14.71 -31.14
N THR A 558 24.44 14.77 -32.49
CA THR A 558 24.84 13.69 -33.40
C THR A 558 25.91 14.08 -34.41
N CYS A 559 26.71 15.11 -34.13
CA CYS A 559 27.90 15.40 -34.93
C CYS A 559 29.11 15.67 -34.06
N SER A 560 29.75 14.61 -33.56
CA SER A 560 31.23 14.49 -33.43
C SER A 560 31.62 13.10 -32.96
N ALA A 561 32.26 12.35 -33.90
CA ALA A 561 33.21 11.25 -33.84
C ALA A 561 33.16 10.27 -32.66
#